data_c4f5caef8a41f193c066f4deb4d4c3e9
#
_entry.id   c4f5caef8a41f193c066f4deb4d4c3e9
#
_cell.length_a   1.000
_cell.length_b   1.000
_cell.length_c   1.000
_cell.angle_alpha   90.00
_cell.angle_beta   90.00
_cell.angle_gamma   90.00
#
_symmetry.space_group_name_H-M   'P 1'
#
loop_
_entity.id
_entity.type
_entity.pdbx_description
1 polymer ?
#
loop_
_entity_poly.entity_id
_entity_poly.type
_entity_poly.pdbx_seq_one_letter_code
_entity_poly.pdbx_strand_id
1 'polypeptide(L)'
;VDDDWVYQMINVQAPESAAPITRSYLHLIRAANNLFEPAMLDELAPRIRKSPRLAELNGKGITSIDPISGTEALAYDFLSKGGKYSRPFITLAVYDALRGGQATLPDGAERIDEFSPSVLRTAMSIETFHKASLVHDDIEDDDSFRYGDPTLHHQHGTATAINVGDYLIGMGYRLVSQETESLGAEAAAGILHTLADAHTKLSEGQGAELLW
;
A
#
# COMPACT_ATOMS: atom_id res chain seq x y z
N VAL A 1 -25.72 3.04 -3.41
CA VAL A 1 -25.03 1.97 -4.12
C VAL A 1 -24.55 1.03 -3.05
N ASP A 2 -25.08 -0.20 -3.07
CA ASP A 2 -24.85 -1.20 -2.03
C ASP A 2 -23.37 -1.61 -2.07
N ASP A 3 -22.62 -1.26 -1.01
CA ASP A 3 -21.18 -1.57 -0.88
C ASP A 3 -20.93 -3.04 -0.49
N ASP A 4 -21.96 -3.84 -0.33
CA ASP A 4 -21.87 -5.25 0.10
C ASP A 4 -21.00 -6.14 -0.83
N TRP A 5 -20.96 -5.84 -2.11
CA TRP A 5 -20.12 -6.62 -3.05
C TRP A 5 -18.62 -6.40 -2.81
N VAL A 6 -18.22 -5.24 -2.30
CA VAL A 6 -16.81 -4.92 -2.02
C VAL A 6 -16.35 -5.62 -0.72
N TYR A 7 -17.20 -5.69 0.29
CA TYR A 7 -16.92 -6.46 1.51
C TYR A 7 -16.83 -7.95 1.25
N GLN A 8 -17.66 -8.46 0.33
CA GLN A 8 -17.59 -9.84 -0.13
C GLN A 8 -16.28 -10.15 -0.88
N MET A 9 -15.68 -9.20 -1.59
CA MET A 9 -14.41 -9.40 -2.28
C MET A 9 -13.19 -9.50 -1.35
N ILE A 10 -13.25 -8.93 -0.15
CA ILE A 10 -12.09 -8.85 0.75
C ILE A 10 -12.02 -10.03 1.73
N ASN A 11 -13.14 -10.65 2.09
CA ASN A 11 -13.17 -11.57 3.24
C ASN A 11 -13.88 -12.91 3.01
N VAL A 12 -14.20 -13.31 1.79
CA VAL A 12 -15.05 -14.49 1.55
C VAL A 12 -14.43 -15.43 0.52
N GLN A 13 -14.41 -16.71 0.85
CA GLN A 13 -14.54 -17.74 -0.20
C GLN A 13 -15.74 -17.35 -1.04
N ALA A 14 -15.50 -17.03 -2.33
CA ALA A 14 -16.59 -16.70 -3.23
C ALA A 14 -17.62 -17.83 -3.14
N PRO A 15 -18.89 -17.53 -2.86
CA PRO A 15 -19.91 -18.56 -2.83
C PRO A 15 -19.89 -19.29 -4.19
N GLU A 16 -20.19 -20.58 -4.19
CA GLU A 16 -20.24 -21.38 -5.44
C GLU A 16 -21.11 -20.76 -6.53
N SER A 17 -22.06 -19.90 -6.13
CA SER A 17 -22.96 -19.12 -7.00
C SER A 17 -22.36 -17.82 -7.54
N ALA A 18 -21.12 -17.41 -7.16
CA ALA A 18 -20.51 -16.19 -7.68
C ALA A 18 -20.32 -16.29 -9.20
N ALA A 19 -20.58 -15.17 -9.89
CA ALA A 19 -20.41 -15.11 -11.34
C ALA A 19 -18.96 -15.51 -11.73
N PRO A 20 -18.76 -16.16 -12.88
CA PRO A 20 -17.44 -16.59 -13.34
C PRO A 20 -16.37 -15.49 -13.34
N ILE A 21 -16.75 -14.26 -13.68
CA ILE A 21 -15.86 -13.09 -13.69
C ILE A 21 -15.33 -12.78 -12.29
N THR A 22 -16.18 -12.79 -11.27
CA THR A 22 -15.77 -12.52 -9.89
C THR A 22 -14.77 -13.58 -9.38
N ARG A 23 -14.98 -14.85 -9.74
CA ARG A 23 -14.05 -15.93 -9.40
C ARG A 23 -12.69 -15.75 -10.07
N SER A 24 -12.69 -15.32 -11.33
CA SER A 24 -11.47 -15.14 -12.13
C SER A 24 -10.48 -14.15 -11.52
N TYR A 25 -10.95 -13.13 -10.79
CA TYR A 25 -10.08 -12.11 -10.18
C TYR A 25 -9.71 -12.37 -8.72
N LEU A 26 -10.25 -13.41 -8.07
CA LEU A 26 -10.00 -13.70 -6.66
C LEU A 26 -8.52 -13.90 -6.33
N HIS A 27 -7.76 -14.52 -7.21
CA HIS A 27 -6.33 -14.74 -7.01
C HIS A 27 -5.57 -13.41 -6.99
N LEU A 28 -5.89 -12.50 -7.93
CA LEU A 28 -5.29 -11.16 -7.99
C LEU A 28 -5.69 -10.30 -6.78
N ILE A 29 -6.93 -10.38 -6.33
CA ILE A 29 -7.41 -9.69 -5.13
C ILE A 29 -6.64 -10.18 -3.90
N ARG A 30 -6.50 -11.49 -3.74
CA ARG A 30 -5.73 -12.10 -2.64
C ARG A 30 -4.26 -11.69 -2.71
N ALA A 31 -3.64 -11.74 -3.89
CA ALA A 31 -2.27 -11.30 -4.07
C ALA A 31 -2.09 -9.84 -3.66
N ALA A 32 -2.97 -8.94 -4.08
CA ALA A 32 -2.92 -7.53 -3.71
C ALA A 32 -3.06 -7.31 -2.19
N ASN A 33 -3.98 -8.04 -1.55
CA ASN A 33 -4.16 -7.96 -0.10
C ASN A 33 -2.94 -8.49 0.66
N ASN A 34 -2.35 -9.59 0.19
CA ASN A 34 -1.21 -10.23 0.86
C ASN A 34 0.06 -9.38 0.80
N LEU A 35 0.19 -8.44 -0.16
CA LEU A 35 1.38 -7.58 -0.27
C LEU A 35 1.71 -6.81 1.02
N PHE A 36 0.70 -6.51 1.83
CA PHE A 36 0.84 -5.73 3.07
C PHE A 36 0.73 -6.58 4.33
N GLU A 37 0.61 -7.89 4.18
CA GLU A 37 0.78 -8.81 5.30
C GLU A 37 2.22 -8.73 5.85
N PRO A 38 2.42 -8.85 7.18
CA PRO A 38 3.73 -8.69 7.79
C PRO A 38 4.84 -9.51 7.13
N ALA A 39 4.56 -10.75 6.72
CA ALA A 39 5.55 -11.62 6.09
C ALA A 39 6.02 -11.08 4.73
N MET A 40 5.09 -10.57 3.90
CA MET A 40 5.40 -10.00 2.60
C MET A 40 6.09 -8.64 2.73
N LEU A 41 5.67 -7.82 3.69
CA LEU A 41 6.37 -6.57 4.00
C LEU A 41 7.81 -6.85 4.44
N ASP A 42 8.03 -7.86 5.27
CA ASP A 42 9.36 -8.28 5.72
C ASP A 42 10.24 -8.75 4.55
N GLU A 43 9.66 -9.40 3.56
CA GLU A 43 10.36 -9.90 2.38
C GLU A 43 10.65 -8.79 1.35
N LEU A 44 9.61 -8.05 0.97
CA LEU A 44 9.67 -7.08 -0.13
C LEU A 44 10.22 -5.71 0.30
N ALA A 45 10.11 -5.38 1.57
CA ALA A 45 10.60 -4.13 2.14
C ALA A 45 11.52 -4.38 3.36
N PRO A 46 12.65 -5.09 3.20
CA PRO A 46 13.48 -5.60 4.31
C PRO A 46 14.08 -4.49 5.19
N ARG A 47 14.06 -3.23 4.76
CA ARG A 47 14.51 -2.12 5.59
C ARG A 47 13.51 -1.78 6.68
N ILE A 48 12.22 -1.95 6.42
CA ILE A 48 11.16 -1.81 7.43
C ILE A 48 11.27 -2.96 8.45
N ARG A 49 11.74 -4.14 8.02
CA ARG A 49 11.92 -5.32 8.87
C ARG A 49 12.86 -5.12 10.06
N LYS A 50 13.85 -4.23 9.97
CA LYS A 50 14.83 -4.00 11.04
C LYS A 50 14.26 -3.19 12.19
N SER A 51 13.12 -2.56 12.00
CA SER A 51 12.45 -1.79 13.04
C SER A 51 11.63 -2.70 13.94
N PRO A 52 11.68 -2.51 15.28
CA PRO A 52 10.81 -3.23 16.18
C PRO A 52 9.35 -2.94 15.80
N ARG A 53 8.50 -3.96 15.82
CA ARG A 53 7.07 -3.77 15.58
C ARG A 53 6.48 -2.91 16.68
N LEU A 54 5.50 -2.08 16.33
CA LEU A 54 4.85 -1.18 17.31
C LEU A 54 4.33 -1.97 18.53
N ALA A 55 3.85 -3.21 18.32
CA ALA A 55 3.43 -4.11 19.40
C ALA A 55 4.58 -4.47 20.38
N GLU A 56 5.82 -4.49 19.93
CA GLU A 56 7.00 -4.73 20.76
C GLU A 56 7.42 -3.47 21.52
N LEU A 57 6.93 -2.32 21.07
CA LEU A 57 7.13 -1.01 21.68
C LEU A 57 6.08 -0.68 22.75
N ASN A 58 4.95 -1.40 22.78
CA ASN A 58 3.85 -1.21 23.71
C ASN A 58 4.19 -1.64 25.16
N GLY A 59 5.12 -0.97 25.78
CA GLY A 59 5.52 -1.15 27.18
C GLY A 59 6.71 -0.29 27.57
N LYS A 60 7.38 0.28 26.60
CA LYS A 60 8.61 1.08 26.82
C LYS A 60 8.47 2.48 26.26
N GLY A 61 7.41 3.17 26.35
CA GLY A 61 7.19 4.53 25.83
C GLY A 61 8.10 4.93 24.64
N ILE A 62 7.55 5.53 23.61
CA ILE A 62 8.27 6.00 22.40
C ILE A 62 9.56 6.79 22.72
N THR A 63 9.65 7.39 23.90
CA THR A 63 10.80 8.17 24.37
C THR A 63 12.07 7.36 24.65
N SER A 64 12.01 6.03 24.68
CA SER A 64 13.16 5.14 24.91
C SER A 64 13.70 4.48 23.64
N ILE A 65 13.14 4.81 22.46
CA ILE A 65 13.46 4.19 21.19
C ILE A 65 14.33 5.15 20.38
N ASP A 66 15.25 4.57 19.60
CA ASP A 66 15.92 5.33 18.54
C ASP A 66 14.87 6.03 17.66
N PRO A 67 14.91 7.35 17.49
CA PRO A 67 13.88 8.11 16.75
C PRO A 67 13.68 7.62 15.31
N ILE A 68 14.74 7.14 14.66
CA ILE A 68 14.65 6.60 13.29
C ILE A 68 13.81 5.31 13.29
N SER A 69 14.11 4.41 14.22
CA SER A 69 13.33 3.17 14.39
C SER A 69 11.88 3.45 14.78
N GLY A 70 11.62 4.52 15.52
CA GLY A 70 10.28 4.96 15.88
C GLY A 70 9.44 5.36 14.67
N THR A 71 9.98 6.20 13.78
CA THR A 71 9.32 6.60 12.53
C THR A 71 9.05 5.39 11.63
N GLU A 72 10.04 4.51 11.47
CA GLU A 72 9.90 3.29 10.68
C GLU A 72 8.79 2.38 11.22
N ALA A 73 8.72 2.20 12.55
CA ALA A 73 7.71 1.35 13.19
C ALA A 73 6.29 1.90 13.01
N LEU A 74 6.09 3.22 13.12
CA LEU A 74 4.81 3.87 12.89
C LEU A 74 4.39 3.76 11.41
N ALA A 75 5.31 3.98 10.48
CA ALA A 75 5.05 3.84 9.06
C ALA A 75 4.67 2.39 8.69
N TYR A 76 5.39 1.40 9.24
CA TYR A 76 5.10 -0.02 9.06
C TYR A 76 3.70 -0.39 9.59
N ASP A 77 3.40 0.02 10.82
CA ASP A 77 2.10 -0.21 11.44
C ASP A 77 0.97 0.35 10.57
N PHE A 78 1.13 1.57 10.09
CA PHE A 78 0.14 2.21 9.22
C PHE A 78 0.00 1.53 7.86
N LEU A 79 1.10 1.07 7.23
CA LEU A 79 1.07 0.31 5.98
C LEU A 79 0.33 -1.02 6.13
N SER A 80 0.52 -1.71 7.24
CA SER A 80 -0.09 -3.03 7.50
C SER A 80 -1.56 -2.95 7.88
N LYS A 81 -2.05 -1.77 8.30
CA LYS A 81 -3.45 -1.57 8.63
C LYS A 81 -4.31 -1.47 7.39
N GLY A 82 -5.43 -2.13 7.42
CA GLY A 82 -6.61 -2.11 6.58
C GLY A 82 -6.57 -1.36 5.25
N GLY A 83 -7.57 -1.54 4.47
CA GLY A 83 -7.75 -0.93 3.16
C GLY A 83 -8.35 -1.92 2.18
N LYS A 84 -8.87 -1.39 1.07
CA LYS A 84 -9.45 -2.23 -0.01
C LYS A 84 -8.37 -2.74 -0.96
N TYR A 85 -7.14 -2.25 -0.86
CA TYR A 85 -5.99 -2.56 -1.73
C TYR A 85 -6.34 -2.57 -3.23
N SER A 86 -7.28 -1.70 -3.64
CA SER A 86 -7.74 -1.62 -5.03
C SER A 86 -6.67 -1.17 -6.01
N ARG A 87 -5.74 -0.31 -5.56
CA ARG A 87 -4.64 0.18 -6.39
C ARG A 87 -3.62 -0.90 -6.72
N PRO A 88 -3.07 -1.64 -5.75
CA PRO A 88 -2.22 -2.78 -6.07
C PRO A 88 -2.97 -3.85 -6.86
N PHE A 89 -4.25 -4.12 -6.58
CA PHE A 89 -5.05 -5.03 -7.40
C PHE A 89 -5.12 -4.59 -8.86
N ILE A 90 -5.43 -3.32 -9.14
CA ILE A 90 -5.49 -2.79 -10.52
C ILE A 90 -4.12 -2.94 -11.20
N THR A 91 -3.03 -2.62 -10.49
CA THR A 91 -1.67 -2.74 -11.03
C THR A 91 -1.36 -4.18 -11.44
N LEU A 92 -1.64 -5.14 -10.57
CA LEU A 92 -1.41 -6.57 -10.86
C LEU A 92 -2.35 -7.09 -11.97
N ALA A 93 -3.61 -6.65 -11.98
CA ALA A 93 -4.58 -7.05 -13.00
C ALA A 93 -4.21 -6.53 -14.39
N VAL A 94 -3.75 -5.28 -14.49
CA VAL A 94 -3.28 -4.71 -15.76
C VAL A 94 -2.02 -5.42 -16.23
N TYR A 95 -1.07 -5.67 -15.31
CA TYR A 95 0.14 -6.41 -15.64
C TYR A 95 -0.18 -7.81 -16.16
N ASP A 96 -1.06 -8.55 -15.49
CA ASP A 96 -1.49 -9.88 -15.93
C ASP A 96 -2.19 -9.84 -17.29
N ALA A 97 -3.12 -8.89 -17.48
CA ALA A 97 -3.84 -8.73 -18.75
C ALA A 97 -2.90 -8.49 -19.93
N LEU A 98 -1.86 -7.67 -19.75
CA LEU A 98 -0.84 -7.41 -20.78
C LEU A 98 0.02 -8.64 -21.08
N ARG A 99 0.06 -9.63 -20.20
CA ARG A 99 0.77 -10.89 -20.37
C ARG A 99 -0.14 -12.06 -20.77
N GLY A 100 -1.38 -11.79 -21.14
CA GLY A 100 -2.34 -12.77 -21.64
C GLY A 100 -3.35 -13.28 -20.61
N GLY A 101 -3.49 -12.62 -19.43
CA GLY A 101 -4.56 -12.88 -18.48
C GLY A 101 -4.48 -14.24 -17.77
N GLN A 102 -3.27 -14.76 -17.54
CA GLN A 102 -3.07 -16.12 -17.01
C GLN A 102 -3.55 -16.26 -15.55
N ALA A 103 -3.46 -15.20 -14.74
CA ALA A 103 -3.90 -15.22 -13.35
C ALA A 103 -5.42 -15.34 -13.19
N THR A 104 -6.20 -15.17 -14.26
CA THR A 104 -7.65 -15.35 -14.26
C THR A 104 -8.10 -16.76 -14.62
N LEU A 105 -7.18 -17.64 -14.99
CA LEU A 105 -7.44 -19.04 -15.31
C LEU A 105 -7.63 -19.89 -14.05
N PRO A 106 -8.11 -21.14 -14.14
CA PRO A 106 -8.31 -22.03 -12.99
C PRO A 106 -7.03 -22.27 -12.17
N ASP A 107 -5.85 -22.28 -12.80
CA ASP A 107 -4.52 -22.39 -12.20
C ASP A 107 -3.87 -21.03 -11.89
N GLY A 108 -4.66 -19.97 -11.88
CA GLY A 108 -4.19 -18.58 -11.78
C GLY A 108 -3.41 -18.28 -10.50
N ALA A 109 -3.65 -19.01 -9.40
CA ALA A 109 -2.87 -18.85 -8.17
C ALA A 109 -1.38 -19.13 -8.40
N GLU A 110 -1.05 -20.21 -9.10
CA GLU A 110 0.34 -20.57 -9.43
C GLU A 110 0.99 -19.52 -10.34
N ARG A 111 0.21 -18.91 -11.21
CA ARG A 111 0.70 -17.84 -12.11
C ARG A 111 1.02 -16.54 -11.39
N ILE A 112 0.32 -16.25 -10.29
CA ILE A 112 0.60 -15.08 -9.45
C ILE A 112 1.91 -15.28 -8.70
N ASP A 113 2.21 -16.51 -8.25
CA ASP A 113 3.47 -16.83 -7.58
C ASP A 113 4.70 -16.64 -8.51
N GLU A 114 4.47 -16.60 -9.84
CA GLU A 114 5.48 -16.29 -10.84
C GLU A 114 5.73 -14.77 -11.02
N PHE A 115 4.93 -13.89 -10.40
CA PHE A 115 5.14 -12.45 -10.50
C PHE A 115 6.47 -12.06 -9.85
N SER A 116 7.28 -11.32 -10.61
CA SER A 116 8.58 -10.89 -10.11
C SER A 116 8.46 -9.94 -8.91
N PRO A 117 9.41 -9.96 -7.98
CA PRO A 117 9.44 -9.02 -6.87
C PRO A 117 9.36 -7.55 -7.30
N SER A 118 9.90 -7.20 -8.47
CA SER A 118 9.82 -5.85 -9.03
C SER A 118 8.40 -5.42 -9.39
N VAL A 119 7.57 -6.32 -9.91
CA VAL A 119 6.15 -6.06 -10.18
C VAL A 119 5.37 -5.89 -8.87
N LEU A 120 5.62 -6.76 -7.89
CA LEU A 120 4.99 -6.68 -6.58
C LEU A 120 5.37 -5.38 -5.86
N ARG A 121 6.66 -4.99 -5.87
CA ARG A 121 7.12 -3.73 -5.28
C ARG A 121 6.56 -2.50 -5.99
N THR A 122 6.37 -2.56 -7.31
CA THR A 122 5.69 -1.49 -8.06
C THR A 122 4.24 -1.35 -7.60
N ALA A 123 3.52 -2.45 -7.44
CA ALA A 123 2.16 -2.42 -6.90
C ALA A 123 2.10 -1.90 -5.45
N MET A 124 3.06 -2.29 -4.61
CA MET A 124 3.22 -1.77 -3.24
C MET A 124 3.51 -0.26 -3.23
N SER A 125 4.33 0.23 -4.15
CA SER A 125 4.68 1.65 -4.26
C SER A 125 3.44 2.52 -4.38
N ILE A 126 2.52 2.16 -5.27
CA ILE A 126 1.29 2.94 -5.50
C ILE A 126 0.40 3.00 -4.24
N GLU A 127 0.25 1.89 -3.53
CA GLU A 127 -0.51 1.88 -2.28
C GLU A 127 0.22 2.63 -1.16
N THR A 128 1.56 2.59 -1.14
CA THR A 128 2.36 3.32 -0.16
C THR A 128 2.17 4.84 -0.32
N PHE A 129 2.13 5.35 -1.56
CA PHE A 129 1.76 6.75 -1.83
C PHE A 129 0.36 7.08 -1.38
N HIS A 130 -0.61 6.18 -1.64
CA HIS A 130 -1.96 6.39 -1.15
C HIS A 130 -2.04 6.41 0.38
N LYS A 131 -1.35 5.52 1.05
CA LYS A 131 -1.28 5.52 2.52
C LYS A 131 -0.63 6.81 3.05
N ALA A 132 0.40 7.33 2.37
CA ALA A 132 1.00 8.60 2.71
C ALA A 132 0.00 9.76 2.58
N SER A 133 -0.75 9.81 1.46
CA SER A 133 -1.78 10.86 1.27
C SER A 133 -2.85 10.81 2.35
N LEU A 134 -3.28 9.61 2.78
CA LEU A 134 -4.26 9.47 3.86
C LEU A 134 -3.76 10.01 5.21
N VAL A 135 -2.46 9.93 5.49
CA VAL A 135 -1.89 10.53 6.71
C VAL A 135 -1.99 12.06 6.68
N HIS A 136 -1.70 12.68 5.54
CA HIS A 136 -1.80 14.13 5.37
C HIS A 136 -3.26 14.59 5.34
N ASP A 137 -4.11 13.88 4.62
CA ASP A 137 -5.57 14.08 4.52
C ASP A 137 -6.22 14.09 5.92
N ASP A 138 -5.91 13.09 6.76
CA ASP A 138 -6.40 13.00 8.14
C ASP A 138 -6.06 14.25 8.96
N ILE A 139 -4.91 14.89 8.69
CA ILE A 139 -4.50 16.13 9.38
C ILE A 139 -5.26 17.33 8.81
N GLU A 140 -5.37 17.42 7.49
CA GLU A 140 -6.01 18.52 6.77
C GLU A 140 -7.51 18.60 7.08
N ASP A 141 -8.16 17.42 7.21
CA ASP A 141 -9.59 17.29 7.50
C ASP A 141 -9.92 17.21 9.00
N ASP A 142 -8.89 17.20 9.87
CA ASP A 142 -9.03 16.96 11.33
C ASP A 142 -9.81 15.67 11.65
N ASP A 143 -9.55 14.60 10.86
CA ASP A 143 -10.21 13.31 11.01
C ASP A 143 -9.81 12.64 12.32
N SER A 144 -10.82 12.16 13.07
CA SER A 144 -10.57 11.53 14.38
C SER A 144 -10.16 10.07 14.30
N PHE A 145 -10.60 9.33 13.25
CA PHE A 145 -10.42 7.87 13.15
C PHE A 145 -10.06 7.43 11.73
N ARG A 146 -9.14 6.47 11.64
CA ARG A 146 -8.76 5.77 10.41
C ARG A 146 -8.60 4.27 10.67
N TYR A 147 -9.24 3.42 9.87
CA TYR A 147 -9.25 1.95 10.02
C TYR A 147 -9.74 1.45 11.38
N GLY A 148 -10.60 2.22 12.08
CA GLY A 148 -11.12 1.88 13.39
C GLY A 148 -10.26 2.33 14.57
N ASP A 149 -9.06 2.85 14.31
CA ASP A 149 -8.17 3.44 15.30
C ASP A 149 -8.20 4.97 15.22
N PRO A 150 -7.84 5.71 16.29
CA PRO A 150 -7.57 7.14 16.18
C PRO A 150 -6.49 7.40 15.12
N THR A 151 -6.59 8.54 14.42
CA THR A 151 -5.61 8.93 13.40
C THR A 151 -4.22 9.16 13.99
N LEU A 152 -3.17 9.09 13.16
CA LEU A 152 -1.79 9.23 13.63
C LEU A 152 -1.54 10.56 14.33
N HIS A 153 -2.15 11.65 13.86
CA HIS A 153 -1.97 12.97 14.48
C HIS A 153 -2.66 13.07 15.85
N HIS A 154 -3.76 12.36 16.08
CA HIS A 154 -4.38 12.26 17.39
C HIS A 154 -3.61 11.35 18.34
N GLN A 155 -2.97 10.27 17.84
CA GLN A 155 -2.21 9.34 18.68
C GLN A 155 -0.81 9.87 19.04
N HIS A 156 -0.13 10.50 18.09
CA HIS A 156 1.31 10.79 18.17
C HIS A 156 1.66 12.28 17.96
N GLY A 157 0.65 13.12 17.73
CA GLY A 157 0.80 14.53 17.41
C GLY A 157 1.07 14.81 15.94
N THR A 158 0.67 16.00 15.49
CA THR A 158 0.72 16.44 14.08
C THR A 158 2.12 16.37 13.48
N ALA A 159 3.15 16.80 14.21
CA ALA A 159 4.53 16.78 13.71
C ALA A 159 5.02 15.35 13.40
N THR A 160 4.68 14.38 14.26
CA THR A 160 5.03 12.97 14.05
C THR A 160 4.26 12.39 12.86
N ALA A 161 2.97 12.71 12.74
CA ALA A 161 2.14 12.24 11.63
C ALA A 161 2.66 12.75 10.28
N ILE A 162 2.98 14.05 10.17
CA ILE A 162 3.61 14.63 8.96
C ILE A 162 4.89 13.87 8.62
N ASN A 163 5.77 13.64 9.59
CA ASN A 163 7.03 12.94 9.34
C ASN A 163 6.81 11.48 8.87
N VAL A 164 5.80 10.79 9.39
CA VAL A 164 5.43 9.44 8.92
C VAL A 164 4.90 9.48 7.48
N GLY A 165 4.05 10.45 7.14
CA GLY A 165 3.56 10.66 5.78
C GLY A 165 4.71 10.90 4.78
N ASP A 166 5.64 11.80 5.12
CA ASP A 166 6.83 12.09 4.31
C ASP A 166 7.75 10.86 4.15
N TYR A 167 7.92 10.08 5.24
CA TYR A 167 8.65 8.83 5.18
C TYR A 167 8.02 7.84 4.20
N LEU A 168 6.69 7.69 4.21
CA LEU A 168 5.96 6.82 3.29
C LEU A 168 6.08 7.29 1.83
N ILE A 169 6.09 8.60 1.56
CA ILE A 169 6.37 9.15 0.22
C ILE A 169 7.76 8.69 -0.25
N GLY A 170 8.78 8.88 0.59
CA GLY A 170 10.14 8.42 0.29
C GLY A 170 10.22 6.91 0.03
N MET A 171 9.49 6.11 0.81
CA MET A 171 9.38 4.67 0.64
C MET A 171 8.70 4.29 -0.69
N GLY A 172 7.64 4.99 -1.08
CA GLY A 172 6.97 4.77 -2.36
C GLY A 172 7.93 4.89 -3.54
N TYR A 173 8.70 5.97 -3.62
CA TYR A 173 9.73 6.11 -4.66
C TYR A 173 10.82 5.04 -4.59
N ARG A 174 11.20 4.69 -3.39
CA ARG A 174 12.27 3.74 -3.14
C ARG A 174 11.95 2.33 -3.58
N LEU A 175 10.71 1.88 -3.41
CA LEU A 175 10.23 0.57 -3.87
C LEU A 175 10.41 0.37 -5.38
N VAL A 176 10.32 1.43 -6.17
CA VAL A 176 10.58 1.38 -7.62
C VAL A 176 12.05 1.60 -7.96
N SER A 177 12.69 2.62 -7.38
CA SER A 177 14.07 2.98 -7.74
C SER A 177 15.08 1.88 -7.43
N GLN A 178 14.83 1.05 -6.44
CA GLN A 178 15.67 -0.11 -6.11
C GLN A 178 15.56 -1.25 -7.13
N GLU A 179 14.52 -1.23 -7.97
CA GLU A 179 14.28 -2.25 -9.00
C GLU A 179 14.84 -1.88 -10.37
N THR A 180 15.65 -0.84 -10.47
CA THR A 180 16.22 -0.36 -11.74
C THR A 180 16.98 -1.45 -12.50
N GLU A 181 17.63 -2.37 -11.78
CA GLU A 181 18.37 -3.47 -12.39
C GLU A 181 17.44 -4.54 -12.99
N SER A 182 16.36 -4.87 -12.30
CA SER A 182 15.39 -5.89 -12.74
C SER A 182 14.33 -5.37 -13.72
N LEU A 183 13.88 -4.11 -13.57
CA LEU A 183 12.95 -3.47 -14.50
C LEU A 183 13.62 -2.93 -15.77
N GLY A 184 14.91 -2.62 -15.68
CA GLY A 184 15.64 -1.81 -16.65
C GLY A 184 15.46 -0.31 -16.38
N ALA A 185 16.48 0.47 -16.70
CA ALA A 185 16.55 1.90 -16.38
C ALA A 185 15.40 2.70 -17.02
N GLU A 186 15.01 2.40 -18.24
CA GLU A 186 13.95 3.09 -18.97
C GLU A 186 12.59 2.87 -18.31
N ALA A 187 12.24 1.61 -17.98
CA ALA A 187 10.98 1.29 -17.32
C ALA A 187 10.93 1.89 -15.91
N ALA A 188 11.99 1.76 -15.13
CA ALA A 188 12.05 2.34 -13.78
C ALA A 188 11.91 3.87 -13.83
N ALA A 189 12.59 4.55 -14.73
CA ALA A 189 12.48 6.00 -14.92
C ALA A 189 11.07 6.42 -15.37
N GLY A 190 10.44 5.68 -16.27
CA GLY A 190 9.06 5.92 -16.73
C GLY A 190 8.04 5.77 -15.59
N ILE A 191 8.17 4.74 -14.76
CA ILE A 191 7.30 4.54 -13.59
C ILE A 191 7.50 5.68 -12.59
N LEU A 192 8.74 6.02 -12.25
CA LEU A 192 9.04 7.11 -11.31
C LEU A 192 8.52 8.47 -11.81
N HIS A 193 8.66 8.76 -13.10
CA HIS A 193 8.10 9.96 -13.72
C HIS A 193 6.57 10.01 -13.57
N THR A 194 5.89 8.91 -13.90
CA THR A 194 4.43 8.81 -13.78
C THR A 194 3.95 8.99 -12.33
N LEU A 195 4.66 8.39 -11.37
CA LEU A 195 4.36 8.54 -9.95
C LEU A 195 4.55 9.98 -9.47
N ALA A 196 5.64 10.65 -9.91
CA ALA A 196 5.90 12.04 -9.56
C ALA A 196 4.85 12.98 -10.15
N ASP A 197 4.45 12.79 -11.41
CA ASP A 197 3.40 13.57 -12.07
C ASP A 197 2.04 13.38 -11.38
N ALA A 198 1.70 12.14 -11.04
CA ALA A 198 0.47 11.82 -10.30
C ALA A 198 0.47 12.48 -8.91
N HIS A 199 1.59 12.43 -8.18
CA HIS A 199 1.73 13.04 -6.86
C HIS A 199 1.56 14.56 -6.94
N THR A 200 2.18 15.21 -7.93
CA THR A 200 2.02 16.66 -8.17
C THR A 200 0.56 17.02 -8.42
N LYS A 201 -0.13 16.30 -9.30
CA LYS A 201 -1.55 16.53 -9.61
C LYS A 201 -2.49 16.30 -8.43
N LEU A 202 -2.20 15.29 -7.61
CA LEU A 202 -2.95 15.06 -6.38
C LEU A 202 -2.80 16.22 -5.41
N SER A 203 -1.57 16.72 -5.22
CA SER A 203 -1.30 17.87 -4.34
C SER A 203 -1.94 19.16 -4.87
N GLU A 204 -1.95 19.38 -6.19
CA GLU A 204 -2.67 20.50 -6.81
C GLU A 204 -4.18 20.40 -6.57
N GLY A 205 -4.76 19.20 -6.69
CA GLY A 205 -6.19 18.95 -6.43
C GLY A 205 -6.56 19.22 -4.98
N GLN A 206 -5.80 18.64 -4.05
CA GLN A 206 -6.00 18.84 -2.61
C GLN A 206 -5.83 20.30 -2.21
N GLY A 207 -4.80 20.98 -2.73
CA GLY A 207 -4.59 22.40 -2.48
C GLY A 207 -5.73 23.28 -2.98
N ALA A 208 -6.36 22.94 -4.10
CA ALA A 208 -7.55 23.63 -4.59
C ALA A 208 -8.74 23.43 -3.65
N GLU A 209 -8.95 22.23 -3.12
CA GLU A 209 -10.02 21.91 -2.17
C GLU A 209 -9.85 22.69 -0.87
N LEU A 210 -8.65 22.73 -0.32
CA LEU A 210 -8.34 23.46 0.90
C LEU A 210 -8.51 24.97 0.81
N LEU A 211 -8.48 25.53 -0.41
CA LEU A 211 -8.61 26.99 -0.66
C LEU A 211 -10.04 27.42 -1.02
N TRP A 212 -10.95 26.51 -1.22
CA TRP A 212 -12.37 26.79 -1.51
C TRP A 212 -13.24 26.76 -0.26
#